data_c2ad389b55d9a765f38d446f9f7fcf02
#
_entry.id   c2ad389b55d9a765f38d446f9f7fcf02
#
_cell.length_a   1.000
_cell.length_b   1.000
_cell.length_c   1.000
_cell.angle_alpha   90.00
_cell.angle_beta   90.00
_cell.angle_gamma   90.00
#
_symmetry.space_group_name_H-M   'P 1'
#
loop_
_entity.id
_entity.type
_entity.pdbx_description
1 polymer ?
#
loop_
_entity_poly.entity_id
_entity_poly.type
_entity_poly.pdbx_seq_one_letter_code
_entity_poly.pdbx_strand_id
1 'polypeptide(L)'
;SPGWQRHLGNIDTTQFNSRAALARLPVLRKSELPVLQKAKPPFGDFVSDDLERFGRLFASPGPIYEPERKHDDAWHASRSLHAAGFVSGDIVLNTFSYHLVPGGFIMDGGARCLGCTVIPAGPGNTEQQLDVIEQLKPVAYTGTPDFLKILLDAADAGGRDVSSIKKAVVSGAAFPPSLQATIKARGIDAYQAYAVGDIGVIAYESQAREGLIVNEDVLIEIVRPGTGTPVADGEVGEVVVT
;
A
#
# COMPACT_ATOMS: atom_id res chain seq x y z
N SER A 1 -0.73 -13.46 -20.38
CA SER A 1 0.01 -12.50 -21.23
C SER A 1 1.30 -13.13 -21.79
N PRO A 2 1.84 -12.60 -22.91
CA PRO A 2 3.08 -13.12 -23.47
C PRO A 2 4.29 -12.99 -22.52
N GLY A 3 4.34 -11.96 -21.70
CA GLY A 3 5.39 -11.79 -20.68
C GLY A 3 5.40 -12.93 -19.66
N TRP A 4 4.25 -13.28 -19.12
CA TRP A 4 4.11 -14.41 -18.20
C TRP A 4 4.41 -15.75 -18.87
N GLN A 5 4.01 -15.94 -20.13
CA GLN A 5 4.35 -17.18 -20.86
C GLN A 5 5.87 -17.34 -21.05
N ARG A 6 6.58 -16.25 -21.35
CA ARG A 6 8.06 -16.29 -21.44
C ARG A 6 8.71 -16.58 -20.08
N HIS A 7 8.21 -15.98 -19.01
CA HIS A 7 8.77 -16.14 -17.66
C HIS A 7 8.52 -17.54 -17.09
N LEU A 8 7.28 -18.00 -17.19
CA LEU A 8 6.86 -19.29 -16.61
C LEU A 8 7.18 -20.49 -17.52
N GLY A 9 7.37 -20.28 -18.82
CA GLY A 9 7.52 -21.36 -19.81
C GLY A 9 6.20 -22.10 -20.07
N ASN A 10 6.31 -23.31 -20.59
CA ASN A 10 5.15 -24.19 -20.84
C ASN A 10 4.73 -24.88 -19.52
N ILE A 11 3.88 -24.21 -18.75
CA ILE A 11 3.29 -24.79 -17.55
C ILE A 11 1.84 -25.23 -17.82
N ASP A 12 1.47 -26.36 -17.27
CA ASP A 12 0.07 -26.79 -17.20
C ASP A 12 -0.57 -26.17 -15.96
N THR A 13 -1.37 -25.12 -16.16
CA THR A 13 -2.00 -24.37 -15.06
C THR A 13 -2.94 -25.22 -14.20
N THR A 14 -3.43 -26.38 -14.70
CA THR A 14 -4.28 -27.29 -13.93
C THR A 14 -3.54 -27.99 -12.79
N GLN A 15 -2.21 -28.00 -12.83
CA GLN A 15 -1.37 -28.60 -11.79
C GLN A 15 -1.08 -27.67 -10.61
N PHE A 16 -1.43 -26.37 -10.72
CA PHE A 16 -1.18 -25.38 -9.66
C PHE A 16 -2.43 -25.16 -8.78
N ASN A 17 -2.80 -26.21 -8.05
CA ASN A 17 -3.99 -26.24 -7.18
C ASN A 17 -3.66 -26.30 -5.68
N SER A 18 -2.41 -26.05 -5.31
CA SER A 18 -1.95 -26.04 -3.92
C SER A 18 -0.77 -25.09 -3.73
N ARG A 19 -0.53 -24.65 -2.49
CA ARG A 19 0.64 -23.83 -2.13
C ARG A 19 1.96 -24.51 -2.50
N ALA A 20 2.06 -25.83 -2.28
CA ALA A 20 3.25 -26.60 -2.64
C ALA A 20 3.50 -26.65 -4.16
N ALA A 21 2.45 -26.62 -4.96
CA ALA A 21 2.59 -26.50 -6.41
C ALA A 21 3.02 -25.08 -6.80
N LEU A 22 2.41 -24.04 -6.19
CA LEU A 22 2.73 -22.64 -6.42
C LEU A 22 4.20 -22.33 -6.13
N ALA A 23 4.75 -22.85 -5.03
CA ALA A 23 6.15 -22.66 -4.62
C ALA A 23 7.18 -23.20 -5.66
N ARG A 24 6.74 -23.95 -6.67
CA ARG A 24 7.61 -24.44 -7.76
C ARG A 24 7.68 -23.48 -8.94
N LEU A 25 6.86 -22.44 -8.98
CA LEU A 25 6.91 -21.44 -10.04
C LEU A 25 8.16 -20.56 -9.91
N PRO A 26 8.77 -20.18 -11.04
CA PRO A 26 9.87 -19.23 -11.01
C PRO A 26 9.38 -17.85 -10.52
N VAL A 27 10.11 -17.28 -9.57
CA VAL A 27 9.81 -15.96 -9.00
C VAL A 27 10.23 -14.86 -9.96
N LEU A 28 9.30 -13.98 -10.35
CA LEU A 28 9.62 -12.75 -11.05
C LEU A 28 10.08 -11.70 -10.04
N ARG A 29 11.33 -11.27 -10.15
CA ARG A 29 11.89 -10.28 -9.23
C ARG A 29 11.52 -8.86 -9.65
N LYS A 30 11.03 -8.08 -8.70
CA LYS A 30 10.70 -6.67 -8.93
C LYS A 30 11.88 -5.88 -9.54
N SER A 31 13.11 -6.20 -9.17
CA SER A 31 14.34 -5.59 -9.72
C SER A 31 14.57 -5.87 -11.21
N GLU A 32 13.94 -6.89 -11.77
CA GLU A 32 14.04 -7.24 -13.20
C GLU A 32 13.05 -6.44 -14.06
N LEU A 33 11.96 -5.95 -13.49
CA LEU A 33 10.90 -5.26 -14.21
C LEU A 33 11.38 -4.07 -15.04
N PRO A 34 12.27 -3.17 -14.58
CA PRO A 34 12.73 -2.04 -15.38
C PRO A 34 13.39 -2.48 -16.71
N VAL A 35 14.19 -3.54 -16.67
CA VAL A 35 14.86 -4.09 -17.88
C VAL A 35 13.83 -4.74 -18.80
N LEU A 36 12.92 -5.53 -18.26
CA LEU A 36 11.89 -6.23 -19.03
C LEU A 36 10.91 -5.25 -19.68
N GLN A 37 10.48 -4.21 -18.95
CA GLN A 37 9.60 -3.16 -19.48
C GLN A 37 10.29 -2.31 -20.54
N LYS A 38 11.57 -1.99 -20.37
CA LYS A 38 12.36 -1.28 -21.37
C LYS A 38 12.52 -2.09 -22.67
N ALA A 39 12.68 -3.40 -22.57
CA ALA A 39 12.79 -4.29 -23.72
C ALA A 39 11.46 -4.43 -24.49
N LYS A 40 10.32 -4.33 -23.80
CA LYS A 40 8.96 -4.44 -24.36
C LYS A 40 8.03 -3.40 -23.71
N PRO A 41 8.11 -2.12 -24.14
CA PRO A 41 7.28 -1.06 -23.57
C PRO A 41 5.78 -1.25 -23.84
N PRO A 42 4.90 -0.76 -22.92
CA PRO A 42 5.24 -0.10 -21.64
C PRO A 42 5.43 -1.09 -20.50
N PHE A 43 4.87 -2.31 -20.54
CA PHE A 43 4.72 -3.21 -19.37
C PHE A 43 5.47 -4.55 -19.52
N GLY A 44 6.44 -4.69 -20.40
CA GLY A 44 7.19 -5.95 -20.59
C GLY A 44 6.36 -7.10 -21.15
N ASP A 45 5.21 -6.82 -21.77
CA ASP A 45 4.17 -7.78 -22.15
C ASP A 45 3.53 -8.54 -20.96
N PHE A 46 3.72 -8.08 -19.70
CA PHE A 46 3.12 -8.72 -18.52
C PHE A 46 1.64 -8.39 -18.33
N VAL A 47 1.18 -7.30 -18.93
CA VAL A 47 -0.23 -6.89 -18.93
C VAL A 47 -0.94 -7.47 -20.15
N SER A 48 -2.12 -8.04 -19.94
CA SER A 48 -2.94 -8.66 -21.00
C SER A 48 -4.16 -7.83 -21.40
N ASP A 49 -4.49 -6.83 -20.58
CA ASP A 49 -5.66 -5.98 -20.83
C ASP A 49 -5.31 -4.84 -21.80
N ASP A 50 -6.31 -4.38 -22.57
CA ASP A 50 -6.22 -3.20 -23.41
C ASP A 50 -6.13 -1.92 -22.55
N LEU A 51 -5.43 -0.89 -23.07
CA LEU A 51 -5.21 0.36 -22.35
C LEU A 51 -6.52 1.05 -21.92
N GLU A 52 -7.60 0.86 -22.64
CA GLU A 52 -8.92 1.41 -22.32
C GLU A 52 -9.50 0.88 -20.99
N ARG A 53 -9.01 -0.25 -20.48
CA ARG A 53 -9.42 -0.83 -19.20
C ARG A 53 -8.77 -0.17 -17.99
N PHE A 54 -7.74 0.65 -18.22
CA PHE A 54 -7.02 1.32 -17.14
C PHE A 54 -7.55 2.73 -16.92
N GLY A 55 -7.58 3.14 -15.66
CA GLY A 55 -7.93 4.48 -15.21
C GLY A 55 -6.73 5.39 -15.12
N ARG A 56 -5.58 4.83 -14.72
CA ARG A 56 -4.32 5.55 -14.54
C ARG A 56 -3.14 4.67 -14.90
N LEU A 57 -2.02 5.33 -15.23
CA LEU A 57 -0.71 4.71 -15.40
C LEU A 57 0.26 5.41 -14.47
N PHE A 58 1.05 4.65 -13.75
CA PHE A 58 2.02 5.15 -12.79
C PHE A 58 3.45 4.85 -13.20
N ALA A 59 4.40 5.56 -12.60
CA ALA A 59 5.83 5.30 -12.69
C ALA A 59 6.41 5.34 -11.26
N SER A 60 6.55 4.17 -10.66
CA SER A 60 7.21 4.05 -9.35
C SER A 60 8.75 4.02 -9.51
N PRO A 61 9.50 4.24 -8.40
CA PRO A 61 10.97 4.22 -8.47
C PRO A 61 11.51 2.92 -9.03
N GLY A 62 12.39 3.10 -10.09
CA GLY A 62 12.98 1.98 -10.84
C GLY A 62 13.46 2.41 -12.23
N PRO A 63 12.77 3.09 -13.18
CA PRO A 63 11.31 3.24 -13.14
C PRO A 63 10.56 1.95 -13.45
N ILE A 64 9.47 1.72 -12.74
CA ILE A 64 8.54 0.61 -12.99
C ILE A 64 7.18 1.22 -13.36
N TYR A 65 6.63 0.80 -14.50
CA TYR A 65 5.33 1.29 -14.98
C TYR A 65 4.22 0.35 -14.56
N GLU A 66 3.21 0.91 -13.90
CA GLU A 66 2.14 0.18 -13.24
C GLU A 66 0.77 0.71 -13.72
N PRO A 67 -0.08 -0.13 -14.34
CA PRO A 67 -1.42 0.26 -14.74
C PRO A 67 -2.41 0.03 -13.59
N GLU A 68 -3.31 0.98 -13.36
CA GLU A 68 -4.45 0.86 -12.44
C GLU A 68 -5.72 0.55 -13.25
N ARG A 69 -6.41 -0.51 -12.93
CA ARG A 69 -7.72 -0.82 -13.52
C ARG A 69 -8.79 0.19 -13.07
N LYS A 70 -9.79 0.40 -13.92
CA LYS A 70 -10.98 1.19 -13.57
C LYS A 70 -11.84 0.41 -12.56
N HIS A 71 -11.48 0.52 -11.31
CA HIS A 71 -12.17 -0.11 -10.17
C HIS A 71 -12.07 0.82 -8.95
N ASP A 72 -13.12 0.87 -8.12
CA ASP A 72 -13.18 1.80 -6.99
C ASP A 72 -12.09 1.53 -5.95
N ASP A 73 -11.76 0.26 -5.69
CA ASP A 73 -10.66 -0.16 -4.81
C ASP A 73 -9.70 -1.09 -5.56
N ALA A 74 -9.08 -0.57 -6.61
CA ALA A 74 -8.18 -1.35 -7.49
C ALA A 74 -6.96 -1.94 -6.78
N TRP A 75 -6.64 -1.45 -5.58
CA TRP A 75 -5.45 -1.77 -4.81
C TRP A 75 -5.76 -2.44 -3.47
N HIS A 76 -7.03 -2.85 -3.25
CA HIS A 76 -7.48 -3.59 -2.07
C HIS A 76 -7.19 -2.89 -0.72
N ALA A 77 -7.25 -1.56 -0.69
CA ALA A 77 -6.94 -0.78 0.50
C ALA A 77 -8.13 -0.63 1.47
N SER A 78 -9.37 -0.78 1.00
CA SER A 78 -10.57 -0.57 1.81
C SER A 78 -10.61 -1.45 3.06
N ARG A 79 -10.16 -2.72 2.96
CA ARG A 79 -10.13 -3.64 4.11
C ARG A 79 -9.19 -3.16 5.21
N SER A 80 -8.01 -2.68 4.85
CA SER A 80 -7.04 -2.14 5.82
C SER A 80 -7.57 -0.91 6.53
N LEU A 81 -8.24 -0.03 5.81
CA LEU A 81 -8.85 1.17 6.35
C LEU A 81 -10.05 0.80 7.26
N HIS A 82 -10.90 -0.13 6.82
CA HIS A 82 -12.01 -0.63 7.64
C HIS A 82 -11.52 -1.27 8.95
N ALA A 83 -10.47 -2.10 8.88
CA ALA A 83 -9.87 -2.72 10.08
C ALA A 83 -9.30 -1.69 11.07
N ALA A 84 -8.86 -0.53 10.57
CA ALA A 84 -8.42 0.61 11.36
C ALA A 84 -9.58 1.53 11.82
N GLY A 85 -10.84 1.12 11.57
CA GLY A 85 -12.02 1.83 12.03
C GLY A 85 -12.46 3.02 11.17
N PHE A 86 -12.03 3.10 9.90
CA PHE A 86 -12.56 4.09 8.96
C PHE A 86 -13.99 3.71 8.57
N VAL A 87 -14.87 4.68 8.53
CA VAL A 87 -16.30 4.48 8.23
C VAL A 87 -16.81 5.54 7.25
N SER A 88 -17.94 5.26 6.63
CA SER A 88 -18.60 6.21 5.73
C SER A 88 -18.86 7.55 6.43
N GLY A 89 -18.58 8.63 5.75
CA GLY A 89 -18.70 10.00 6.27
C GLY A 89 -17.44 10.53 6.96
N ASP A 90 -16.42 9.71 7.21
CA ASP A 90 -15.13 10.20 7.70
C ASP A 90 -14.45 11.13 6.69
N ILE A 91 -13.80 12.18 7.19
CA ILE A 91 -12.88 13.00 6.40
C ILE A 91 -11.47 12.47 6.64
N VAL A 92 -10.78 12.12 5.56
CA VAL A 92 -9.44 11.51 5.58
C VAL A 92 -8.41 12.47 5.02
N LEU A 93 -7.40 12.83 5.81
CA LEU A 93 -6.21 13.53 5.31
C LEU A 93 -5.25 12.50 4.71
N ASN A 94 -5.14 12.47 3.37
CA ASN A 94 -4.22 11.56 2.68
C ASN A 94 -2.96 12.29 2.26
N THR A 95 -1.84 11.95 2.90
CA THR A 95 -0.54 12.58 2.70
C THR A 95 0.42 11.76 1.86
N PHE A 96 0.00 10.61 1.34
CA PHE A 96 0.78 9.87 0.35
C PHE A 96 0.88 10.65 -0.97
N SER A 97 1.98 10.46 -1.68
CA SER A 97 2.22 11.15 -2.95
C SER A 97 1.22 10.74 -4.03
N TYR A 98 0.70 11.74 -4.73
CA TYR A 98 -0.10 11.62 -5.95
C TYR A 98 0.71 11.85 -7.22
N HIS A 99 2.01 12.18 -7.08
CA HIS A 99 2.86 12.58 -8.19
C HIS A 99 3.58 11.38 -8.80
N LEU A 100 3.10 10.92 -9.96
CA LEU A 100 3.55 9.76 -10.75
C LEU A 100 3.40 8.39 -10.08
N VAL A 101 3.38 8.32 -8.76
CA VAL A 101 3.35 7.05 -8.02
C VAL A 101 1.93 6.69 -7.56
N PRO A 102 1.60 5.41 -7.34
CA PRO A 102 0.26 5.00 -6.97
C PRO A 102 -0.10 5.26 -5.49
N GLY A 103 0.87 5.57 -4.62
CA GLY A 103 0.68 5.58 -3.16
C GLY A 103 -0.53 6.37 -2.66
N GLY A 104 -0.71 7.63 -3.13
CA GLY A 104 -1.87 8.44 -2.79
C GLY A 104 -3.17 7.83 -3.31
N PHE A 105 -3.16 7.31 -4.53
CA PHE A 105 -4.35 6.72 -5.16
C PHE A 105 -4.76 5.39 -4.53
N ILE A 106 -3.83 4.60 -4.00
CA ILE A 106 -4.11 3.37 -3.25
C ILE A 106 -5.03 3.68 -2.07
N MET A 107 -4.63 4.61 -1.21
CA MET A 107 -5.39 4.95 0.00
C MET A 107 -6.64 5.78 -0.31
N ASP A 108 -6.58 6.64 -1.32
CA ASP A 108 -7.74 7.42 -1.82
C ASP A 108 -8.85 6.48 -2.31
N GLY A 109 -8.52 5.53 -3.17
CA GLY A 109 -9.48 4.55 -3.70
C GLY A 109 -10.15 3.75 -2.59
N GLY A 110 -9.36 3.19 -1.67
CA GLY A 110 -9.90 2.44 -0.54
C GLY A 110 -10.79 3.27 0.39
N ALA A 111 -10.37 4.50 0.72
CA ALA A 111 -11.17 5.40 1.55
C ALA A 111 -12.50 5.78 0.89
N ARG A 112 -12.46 6.14 -0.39
CA ARG A 112 -13.68 6.47 -1.16
C ARG A 112 -14.61 5.27 -1.33
N CYS A 113 -14.05 4.07 -1.51
CA CYS A 113 -14.84 2.83 -1.55
C CYS A 113 -15.62 2.60 -0.24
N LEU A 114 -15.06 3.01 0.91
CA LEU A 114 -15.74 2.99 2.21
C LEU A 114 -16.75 4.14 2.42
N GLY A 115 -16.85 5.06 1.46
CA GLY A 115 -17.73 6.25 1.58
C GLY A 115 -17.10 7.39 2.38
N CYS A 116 -15.78 7.41 2.54
CA CYS A 116 -15.06 8.53 3.13
C CYS A 116 -14.89 9.69 2.14
N THR A 117 -14.68 10.90 2.67
CA THR A 117 -14.26 12.06 1.90
C THR A 117 -12.76 12.26 2.06
N VAL A 118 -12.02 12.31 0.96
CA VAL A 118 -10.55 12.39 0.99
C VAL A 118 -10.06 13.80 0.69
N ILE A 119 -9.15 14.30 1.53
CA ILE A 119 -8.34 15.48 1.29
C ILE A 119 -7.01 14.99 0.65
N PRO A 120 -6.77 15.22 -0.66
CA PRO A 120 -5.58 14.71 -1.34
C PRO A 120 -4.38 15.65 -1.11
N ALA A 121 -3.89 15.67 0.12
CA ALA A 121 -2.88 16.64 0.57
C ALA A 121 -1.48 16.36 -0.01
N GLY A 122 -1.11 15.09 -0.17
CA GLY A 122 0.24 14.72 -0.58
C GLY A 122 1.30 15.00 0.51
N PRO A 123 2.58 14.70 0.24
CA PRO A 123 3.66 14.98 1.19
C PRO A 123 4.10 16.45 1.18
N GLY A 124 4.67 16.93 2.30
CA GLY A 124 5.19 18.30 2.44
C GLY A 124 4.12 19.34 2.73
N ASN A 125 4.43 20.63 2.52
CA ASN A 125 3.54 21.76 2.77
C ASN A 125 2.90 21.75 4.17
N THR A 126 3.70 21.49 5.22
CA THR A 126 3.24 21.25 6.59
C THR A 126 2.31 22.35 7.11
N GLU A 127 2.66 23.63 6.94
CA GLU A 127 1.85 24.76 7.40
C GLU A 127 0.46 24.78 6.73
N GLN A 128 0.41 24.60 5.41
CA GLN A 128 -0.85 24.55 4.69
C GLN A 128 -1.70 23.33 5.13
N GLN A 129 -1.06 22.21 5.44
CA GLN A 129 -1.78 21.04 5.94
C GLN A 129 -2.35 21.28 7.34
N LEU A 130 -1.64 22.02 8.21
CA LEU A 130 -2.19 22.43 9.50
C LEU A 130 -3.42 23.33 9.33
N ASP A 131 -3.38 24.31 8.41
CA ASP A 131 -4.55 25.13 8.07
C ASP A 131 -5.74 24.27 7.65
N VAL A 132 -5.50 23.28 6.77
CA VAL A 132 -6.53 22.36 6.28
C VAL A 132 -7.08 21.50 7.43
N ILE A 133 -6.24 21.00 8.33
CA ILE A 133 -6.68 20.20 9.49
C ILE A 133 -7.58 21.03 10.40
N GLU A 134 -7.21 22.27 10.69
CA GLU A 134 -8.01 23.16 11.53
C GLU A 134 -9.36 23.53 10.91
N GLN A 135 -9.40 23.71 9.59
CA GLN A 135 -10.62 24.13 8.90
C GLN A 135 -11.56 22.94 8.57
N LEU A 136 -11.02 21.82 8.07
CA LEU A 136 -11.82 20.70 7.60
C LEU A 136 -11.98 19.57 8.64
N LYS A 137 -11.24 19.64 9.74
CA LYS A 137 -11.33 18.70 10.87
C LYS A 137 -11.33 17.23 10.46
N PRO A 138 -10.34 16.75 9.64
CA PRO A 138 -10.26 15.34 9.30
C PRO A 138 -10.14 14.48 10.56
N VAL A 139 -10.91 13.38 10.62
CA VAL A 139 -10.89 12.46 11.75
C VAL A 139 -9.90 11.31 11.53
N ALA A 140 -9.46 11.13 10.30
CA ALA A 140 -8.60 10.04 9.88
C ALA A 140 -7.41 10.53 9.05
N TYR A 141 -6.30 9.79 9.13
CA TYR A 141 -5.06 10.08 8.43
C TYR A 141 -4.58 8.86 7.66
N THR A 142 -4.03 9.08 6.45
CA THR A 142 -3.23 8.09 5.71
C THR A 142 -1.94 8.72 5.23
N GLY A 143 -0.81 8.04 5.44
CA GLY A 143 0.50 8.57 5.08
C GLY A 143 1.64 7.75 5.70
N THR A 144 2.87 8.30 5.67
CA THR A 144 3.97 7.70 6.41
C THR A 144 3.89 8.05 7.89
N PRO A 145 4.35 7.17 8.80
CA PRO A 145 4.32 7.45 10.23
C PRO A 145 5.18 8.65 10.63
N ASP A 146 6.32 8.83 9.93
CA ASP A 146 7.22 9.96 10.19
C ASP A 146 6.57 11.29 9.82
N PHE A 147 5.82 11.35 8.69
CA PHE A 147 5.18 12.60 8.29
C PHE A 147 4.01 12.94 9.21
N LEU A 148 3.27 11.94 9.71
CA LEU A 148 2.30 12.17 10.78
C LEU A 148 2.97 12.82 12.01
N LYS A 149 4.12 12.28 12.45
CA LYS A 149 4.88 12.87 13.55
C LYS A 149 5.31 14.31 13.26
N ILE A 150 5.79 14.58 12.05
CA ILE A 150 6.19 15.95 11.62
C ILE A 150 5.00 16.92 11.74
N LEU A 151 3.81 16.53 11.30
CA LEU A 151 2.59 17.33 11.42
C LEU A 151 2.25 17.60 12.90
N LEU A 152 2.32 16.57 13.74
CA LEU A 152 2.03 16.69 15.17
C LEU A 152 3.04 17.60 15.89
N ASP A 153 4.34 17.45 15.60
CA ASP A 153 5.40 18.30 16.19
C ASP A 153 5.26 19.76 15.74
N ALA A 154 4.95 19.99 14.47
CA ALA A 154 4.72 21.34 13.95
C ALA A 154 3.48 21.98 14.55
N ALA A 155 2.41 21.21 14.77
CA ALA A 155 1.22 21.68 15.45
C ALA A 155 1.52 22.13 16.89
N ASP A 156 2.32 21.35 17.63
CA ASP A 156 2.73 21.74 18.99
C ASP A 156 3.56 23.02 18.99
N ALA A 157 4.55 23.10 18.11
CA ALA A 157 5.41 24.28 18.00
C ALA A 157 4.63 25.56 17.64
N GLY A 158 3.59 25.42 16.79
CA GLY A 158 2.73 26.50 16.35
C GLY A 158 1.50 26.77 17.22
N GLY A 159 1.24 25.94 18.25
CA GLY A 159 0.01 26.01 19.04
C GLY A 159 -1.27 25.72 18.22
N ARG A 160 -1.15 24.85 17.21
CA ARG A 160 -2.22 24.52 16.25
C ARG A 160 -3.04 23.32 16.72
N ASP A 161 -4.35 23.35 16.49
CA ASP A 161 -5.26 22.26 16.88
C ASP A 161 -5.39 21.18 15.81
N VAL A 162 -4.77 20.03 16.04
CA VAL A 162 -4.87 18.82 15.20
C VAL A 162 -5.64 17.70 15.91
N SER A 163 -6.35 18.01 16.98
CA SER A 163 -7.04 17.03 17.85
C SER A 163 -8.20 16.31 17.16
N SER A 164 -8.62 16.77 15.98
CA SER A 164 -9.64 16.10 15.17
C SER A 164 -9.19 14.71 14.69
N ILE A 165 -7.89 14.51 14.42
CA ILE A 165 -7.35 13.22 13.97
C ILE A 165 -7.39 12.21 15.11
N LYS A 166 -8.11 11.11 14.93
CA LYS A 166 -8.30 10.06 15.96
C LYS A 166 -7.77 8.71 15.52
N LYS A 167 -7.67 8.47 14.23
CA LYS A 167 -7.26 7.19 13.65
C LYS A 167 -6.35 7.40 12.46
N ALA A 168 -5.48 6.42 12.21
CA ALA A 168 -4.56 6.48 11.07
C ALA A 168 -4.26 5.10 10.51
N VAL A 169 -4.03 5.03 9.20
CA VAL A 169 -3.33 3.91 8.57
C VAL A 169 -2.02 4.44 8.00
N VAL A 170 -0.91 3.85 8.47
CA VAL A 170 0.43 4.26 8.09
C VAL A 170 1.15 3.15 7.32
N SER A 171 1.94 3.54 6.31
CA SER A 171 2.69 2.61 5.46
C SER A 171 3.90 3.32 4.84
N GLY A 172 4.72 2.59 4.08
CA GLY A 172 5.83 3.15 3.31
C GLY A 172 7.07 3.50 4.12
N ALA A 173 7.03 3.41 5.44
CA ALA A 173 8.16 3.60 6.34
C ALA A 173 8.02 2.74 7.59
N ALA A 174 9.12 2.57 8.35
CA ALA A 174 9.10 1.84 9.59
C ALA A 174 8.23 2.54 10.65
N PHE A 175 7.47 1.74 11.42
CA PHE A 175 6.63 2.23 12.51
C PHE A 175 7.04 1.56 13.83
N PRO A 176 8.22 1.95 14.40
CA PRO A 176 8.77 1.30 15.59
C PRO A 176 7.90 1.58 16.83
N PRO A 177 7.98 0.73 17.88
CA PRO A 177 7.17 0.84 19.09
C PRO A 177 7.24 2.21 19.77
N SER A 178 8.41 2.89 19.72
CA SER A 178 8.58 4.23 20.27
C SER A 178 7.71 5.27 19.54
N LEU A 179 7.66 5.21 18.22
CA LEU A 179 6.82 6.11 17.42
C LEU A 179 5.33 5.79 17.58
N GLN A 180 4.98 4.49 17.67
CA GLN A 180 3.62 4.05 18.00
C GLN A 180 3.15 4.64 19.33
N ALA A 181 3.99 4.54 20.37
CA ALA A 181 3.67 5.10 21.68
C ALA A 181 3.49 6.63 21.64
N THR A 182 4.36 7.34 20.90
CA THR A 182 4.28 8.79 20.73
C THR A 182 2.95 9.20 20.08
N ILE A 183 2.56 8.55 18.98
CA ILE A 183 1.32 8.86 18.25
C ILE A 183 0.09 8.48 19.12
N LYS A 184 0.14 7.36 19.81
CA LYS A 184 -0.93 6.92 20.71
C LYS A 184 -1.13 7.88 21.89
N ALA A 185 -0.05 8.43 22.45
CA ALA A 185 -0.11 9.45 23.50
C ALA A 185 -0.84 10.73 23.08
N ARG A 186 -0.93 10.98 21.74
CA ARG A 186 -1.70 12.09 21.15
C ARG A 186 -3.18 11.73 20.92
N GLY A 187 -3.63 10.56 21.37
CA GLY A 187 -5.00 10.08 21.20
C GLY A 187 -5.34 9.60 19.79
N ILE A 188 -4.33 9.19 19.02
CA ILE A 188 -4.48 8.67 17.66
C ILE A 188 -4.21 7.16 17.66
N ASP A 189 -5.22 6.39 17.26
CA ASP A 189 -5.07 4.96 16.99
C ASP A 189 -4.52 4.75 15.58
N ALA A 190 -3.21 4.52 15.48
CA ALA A 190 -2.53 4.28 14.21
C ALA A 190 -2.27 2.79 13.98
N TYR A 191 -2.55 2.31 12.77
CA TYR A 191 -2.40 0.93 12.32
C TYR A 191 -1.44 0.87 11.14
N GLN A 192 -0.68 -0.21 11.02
CA GLN A 192 0.26 -0.41 9.92
C GLN A 192 -0.41 -1.11 8.74
N ALA A 193 -0.01 -0.75 7.53
CA ALA A 193 -0.26 -1.53 6.33
C ALA A 193 1.05 -1.76 5.57
N TYR A 194 1.22 -2.95 5.00
CA TYR A 194 2.29 -3.28 4.07
C TYR A 194 1.72 -3.27 2.66
N ALA A 195 2.25 -2.38 1.82
CA ALA A 195 1.78 -2.18 0.47
C ALA A 195 2.95 -1.98 -0.51
N VAL A 196 2.75 -2.37 -1.76
CA VAL A 196 3.69 -2.11 -2.87
C VAL A 196 2.92 -1.60 -4.09
N GLY A 197 3.58 -0.80 -4.92
CA GLY A 197 2.94 -0.09 -6.03
C GLY A 197 2.34 -0.97 -7.11
N ASP A 198 2.89 -2.14 -7.31
CA ASP A 198 2.48 -3.11 -8.35
C ASP A 198 1.40 -4.10 -7.89
N ILE A 199 1.10 -4.17 -6.59
CA ILE A 199 0.12 -5.13 -6.03
C ILE A 199 -0.97 -4.39 -5.22
N GLY A 200 -0.61 -3.30 -4.53
CA GLY A 200 -1.49 -2.62 -3.58
C GLY A 200 -1.22 -3.06 -2.14
N VAL A 201 -2.27 -3.13 -1.31
CA VAL A 201 -2.16 -3.53 0.09
C VAL A 201 -2.04 -5.06 0.19
N ILE A 202 -0.91 -5.53 0.68
CA ILE A 202 -0.58 -6.95 0.85
C ILE A 202 -1.00 -7.47 2.22
N ALA A 203 -0.76 -6.68 3.27
CA ALA A 203 -1.11 -7.05 4.64
C ALA A 203 -1.35 -5.80 5.50
N TYR A 204 -2.14 -5.93 6.55
CA TYR A 204 -2.53 -4.82 7.40
C TYR A 204 -2.78 -5.25 8.84
N GLU A 205 -2.60 -4.32 9.76
CA GLU A 205 -2.85 -4.51 11.18
C GLU A 205 -4.35 -4.37 11.51
N SER A 206 -4.81 -5.11 12.48
CA SER A 206 -6.16 -5.01 13.04
C SER A 206 -6.12 -4.54 14.50
N GLN A 207 -7.29 -4.41 15.11
CA GLN A 207 -7.42 -4.05 16.53
C GLN A 207 -6.72 -5.04 17.48
N ALA A 208 -6.52 -6.29 17.06
CA ALA A 208 -5.81 -7.31 17.85
C ALA A 208 -4.34 -6.96 18.10
N ARG A 209 -3.70 -6.18 17.19
CA ARG A 209 -2.28 -5.79 17.32
C ARG A 209 -1.30 -6.98 17.39
N GLU A 210 -1.66 -8.13 16.86
CA GLU A 210 -0.89 -9.37 16.90
C GLU A 210 -0.17 -9.67 15.58
N GLY A 211 0.28 -8.64 14.86
CA GLY A 211 0.91 -8.74 13.56
C GLY A 211 0.02 -8.24 12.43
N LEU A 212 0.38 -8.58 11.20
CA LEU A 212 -0.36 -8.16 10.01
C LEU A 212 -1.21 -9.31 9.48
N ILE A 213 -2.48 -9.03 9.23
CA ILE A 213 -3.39 -9.92 8.52
C ILE A 213 -3.07 -9.82 7.04
N VAL A 214 -2.86 -10.97 6.39
CA VAL A 214 -2.68 -11.04 4.92
C VAL A 214 -4.00 -10.66 4.25
N ASN A 215 -3.92 -9.79 3.23
CA ASN A 215 -5.08 -9.42 2.43
C ASN A 215 -5.62 -10.67 1.70
N GLU A 216 -6.94 -10.85 1.66
CA GLU A 216 -7.60 -12.05 1.14
C GLU A 216 -7.41 -12.25 -0.37
N ASP A 217 -7.06 -11.18 -1.10
CA ASP A 217 -6.87 -11.22 -2.55
C ASP A 217 -5.44 -11.58 -2.97
N VAL A 218 -4.54 -11.89 -2.02
CA VAL A 218 -3.16 -12.27 -2.30
C VAL A 218 -2.76 -13.56 -1.59
N LEU A 219 -1.83 -14.29 -2.19
CA LEU A 219 -1.12 -15.39 -1.53
C LEU A 219 0.29 -14.94 -1.20
N ILE A 220 0.72 -15.15 0.04
CA ILE A 220 2.07 -14.81 0.50
C ILE A 220 2.84 -16.09 0.81
N GLU A 221 4.08 -16.11 0.36
CA GLU A 221 5.09 -17.10 0.72
C GLU A 221 6.32 -16.37 1.27
N ILE A 222 6.88 -16.87 2.37
CA ILE A 222 8.16 -16.39 2.90
C ILE A 222 9.20 -17.40 2.47
N VAL A 223 10.15 -16.95 1.65
CA VAL A 223 11.11 -17.84 1.01
C VAL A 223 12.53 -17.47 1.38
N ARG A 224 13.43 -18.42 1.29
CA ARG A 224 14.88 -18.18 1.45
C ARG A 224 15.34 -17.25 0.33
N PRO A 225 15.99 -16.13 0.68
CA PRO A 225 16.38 -15.10 -0.30
C PRO A 225 17.14 -15.70 -1.49
N GLY A 226 16.71 -15.31 -2.68
CA GLY A 226 17.33 -15.74 -3.94
C GLY A 226 16.94 -17.12 -4.45
N THR A 227 16.16 -17.92 -3.71
CA THR A 227 15.91 -19.34 -4.08
C THR A 227 14.46 -19.67 -4.42
N GLY A 228 13.48 -18.95 -3.91
CA GLY A 228 12.06 -19.32 -3.98
C GLY A 228 11.67 -20.48 -3.06
N THR A 229 12.60 -21.04 -2.27
CA THR A 229 12.32 -22.14 -1.34
C THR A 229 11.68 -21.60 -0.07
N PRO A 230 10.49 -22.07 0.35
CA PRO A 230 9.87 -21.65 1.60
C PRO A 230 10.78 -21.87 2.82
N VAL A 231 10.74 -20.92 3.76
CA VAL A 231 11.42 -21.03 5.05
C VAL A 231 10.51 -21.72 6.08
N ALA A 232 11.06 -22.15 7.20
CA ALA A 232 10.27 -22.67 8.31
C ALA A 232 9.52 -21.54 9.03
N ASP A 233 8.43 -21.89 9.72
CA ASP A 233 7.67 -20.93 10.52
C ASP A 233 8.55 -20.23 11.55
N GLY A 234 8.48 -18.90 11.60
CA GLY A 234 9.28 -18.06 12.47
C GLY A 234 10.66 -17.67 11.91
N GLU A 235 11.07 -18.19 10.76
CA GLU A 235 12.29 -17.75 10.08
C GLU A 235 12.02 -16.49 9.24
N VAL A 236 13.03 -15.60 9.16
CA VAL A 236 13.01 -14.41 8.30
C VAL A 236 13.36 -14.81 6.87
N GLY A 237 12.61 -14.29 5.90
CA GLY A 237 12.83 -14.55 4.48
C GLY A 237 12.42 -13.42 3.55
N GLU A 238 12.51 -13.68 2.25
CA GLU A 238 12.03 -12.82 1.18
C GLU A 238 10.52 -13.05 1.00
N VAL A 239 9.75 -11.97 0.82
CA VAL A 239 8.30 -12.05 0.56
C VAL A 239 8.06 -12.28 -0.92
N VAL A 240 7.36 -13.36 -1.25
CA VAL A 240 6.81 -13.63 -2.60
C VAL A 240 5.31 -13.47 -2.53
N VAL A 241 4.73 -12.76 -3.47
CA VAL A 241 3.30 -12.46 -3.55
C VAL A 241 2.74 -12.97 -4.88
N THR A 242 1.61 -13.64 -4.80
CA THR A 242 0.86 -14.13 -5.97
C THR A 242 -0.59 -13.68 -5.87
#